data_b9b1bcf4d16c5f790e5ce13e13d873cf
#
_entry.id   b9b1bcf4d16c5f790e5ce13e13d873cf
#
_cell.length_a   1.000
_cell.length_b   1.000
_cell.length_c   1.000
_cell.angle_alpha   90.00
_cell.angle_beta   90.00
_cell.angle_gamma   90.00
#
_symmetry.space_group_name_H-M   'P 1'
#
loop_
_entity.id
_entity.type
_entity.pdbx_description
1 polymer ?
#
loop_
_entity_poly.entity_id
_entity_poly.type
_entity_poly.pdbx_seq_one_letter_code
_entity_poly.pdbx_strand_id
1 'polypeptide(L)'
;MEKTIQIENERMQIEISNVGAEPVLLWDKKQARNVLWRGDPRFWKRHDPILFPNVGKMYRNEFRHQGNLYTTSQHGFARDRVFSCIVREKDKVVHRLVSDD
;
A
#
# COMPACT_ATOMS: atom_id res chain seq x y z
N MET A 1 10.23 -15.56 4.11
CA MET A 1 9.30 -14.48 4.55
C MET A 1 8.40 -14.07 3.37
N GLU A 2 7.10 -14.13 3.56
CA GLU A 2 6.18 -13.72 2.51
C GLU A 2 6.22 -12.22 2.34
N LYS A 3 6.36 -11.78 1.09
CA LYS A 3 6.31 -10.35 0.74
C LYS A 3 4.89 -9.91 0.40
N THR A 4 4.04 -10.87 0.02
CA THR A 4 2.65 -10.62 -0.31
C THR A 4 1.74 -11.56 0.45
N ILE A 5 0.52 -11.11 0.71
CA ILE A 5 -0.52 -11.89 1.35
C ILE A 5 -1.67 -12.00 0.37
N GLN A 6 -2.21 -13.21 0.22
CA GLN A 6 -3.35 -13.46 -0.66
C GLN A 6 -4.59 -13.72 0.18
N ILE A 7 -5.68 -13.06 -0.18
CA ILE A 7 -7.03 -13.34 0.34
C ILE A 7 -7.97 -13.54 -0.83
N GLU A 8 -9.05 -14.27 -0.59
CA GLU A 8 -10.01 -14.55 -1.66
C GLU A 8 -11.38 -14.91 -1.14
N ASN A 9 -12.36 -14.73 -2.00
CA ASN A 9 -13.70 -15.25 -1.83
C ASN A 9 -14.12 -15.91 -3.15
N GLU A 10 -15.41 -16.19 -3.30
CA GLU A 10 -15.95 -16.86 -4.47
C GLU A 10 -15.72 -16.11 -5.78
N ARG A 11 -15.61 -14.78 -5.69
CA ARG A 11 -15.57 -13.90 -6.85
C ARG A 11 -14.21 -13.30 -7.13
N MET A 12 -13.46 -12.97 -6.07
CA MET A 12 -12.24 -12.17 -6.19
C MET A 12 -11.07 -12.84 -5.48
N GLN A 13 -9.89 -12.61 -6.01
CA GLN A 13 -8.63 -12.96 -5.37
C GLN A 13 -7.76 -11.71 -5.34
N ILE A 14 -7.24 -11.37 -4.17
CA ILE A 14 -6.45 -10.16 -3.99
C ILE A 14 -5.09 -10.53 -3.43
N GLU A 15 -4.02 -9.99 -4.01
CA GLU A 15 -2.69 -10.05 -3.44
C GLU A 15 -2.31 -8.66 -2.95
N ILE A 16 -1.79 -8.60 -1.73
CA ILE A 16 -1.43 -7.36 -1.06
C ILE A 16 0.04 -7.45 -0.65
N SER A 17 0.83 -6.48 -1.11
CA SER A 17 2.23 -6.38 -0.71
C SER A 17 2.33 -5.89 0.73
N ASN A 18 3.23 -6.47 1.53
CA ASN A 18 3.51 -5.96 2.88
C ASN A 18 4.24 -4.62 2.83
N VAL A 19 4.92 -4.31 1.73
CA VAL A 19 5.50 -2.98 1.51
C VAL A 19 4.38 -2.05 1.10
N GLY A 20 4.07 -1.08 1.95
CA GLY A 20 3.01 -0.12 1.70
C GLY A 20 1.60 -0.64 1.91
N ALA A 21 1.43 -1.92 2.32
CA ALA A 21 0.14 -2.60 2.37
C ALA A 21 -0.65 -2.37 1.08
N GLU A 22 0.04 -2.47 -0.04
CA GLU A 22 -0.48 -2.09 -1.36
C GLU A 22 -1.07 -3.29 -2.07
N PRO A 23 -2.35 -3.21 -2.50
CA PRO A 23 -2.89 -4.22 -3.41
C PRO A 23 -2.11 -4.23 -4.71
N VAL A 24 -1.64 -5.40 -5.14
CA VAL A 24 -0.83 -5.54 -6.36
C VAL A 24 -1.49 -6.44 -7.39
N LEU A 25 -2.53 -7.16 -7.01
CA LEU A 25 -3.33 -7.99 -7.91
C LEU A 25 -4.77 -7.98 -7.43
N LEU A 26 -5.70 -7.77 -8.35
CA LEU A 26 -7.13 -7.90 -8.10
C LEU A 26 -7.70 -8.77 -9.20
N TRP A 27 -7.77 -10.07 -8.94
CA TRP A 27 -8.21 -11.06 -9.92
C TRP A 27 -9.71 -11.26 -9.86
N ASP A 28 -10.39 -11.03 -10.99
CA ASP A 28 -11.80 -11.30 -11.14
C ASP A 28 -11.96 -12.72 -11.64
N LYS A 29 -12.44 -13.62 -10.78
CA LYS A 29 -12.58 -15.05 -11.10
C LYS A 29 -13.60 -15.31 -12.21
N LYS A 30 -14.63 -14.49 -12.27
CA LYS A 30 -15.67 -14.64 -13.29
C LYS A 30 -15.19 -14.28 -14.67
N GLN A 31 -14.44 -13.18 -14.78
CA GLN A 31 -13.89 -12.71 -16.05
C GLN A 31 -12.50 -13.27 -16.33
N ALA A 32 -11.90 -13.96 -15.36
CA ALA A 32 -10.57 -14.55 -15.44
C ALA A 32 -9.51 -13.54 -15.88
N ARG A 33 -9.47 -12.39 -15.19
CA ARG A 33 -8.48 -11.35 -15.49
C ARG A 33 -8.16 -10.50 -14.27
N ASN A 34 -6.97 -9.90 -14.30
CA ASN A 34 -6.57 -8.90 -13.33
C ASN A 34 -7.17 -7.55 -13.74
N VAL A 35 -7.90 -6.91 -12.82
CA VAL A 35 -8.55 -5.62 -13.08
C VAL A 35 -7.79 -4.45 -12.49
N LEU A 36 -6.65 -4.70 -11.82
CA LEU A 36 -5.81 -3.67 -11.26
C LEU A 36 -4.66 -3.35 -12.22
N TRP A 37 -4.20 -2.10 -12.24
CA TRP A 37 -2.99 -1.73 -12.95
C TRP A 37 -1.81 -2.60 -12.49
N ARG A 38 -1.08 -3.17 -13.42
CA ARG A 38 -0.05 -4.20 -13.10
C ARG A 38 1.29 -3.64 -12.63
N GLY A 39 1.45 -2.31 -12.59
CA GLY A 39 2.68 -1.70 -12.09
C GLY A 39 3.85 -1.76 -13.06
N ASP A 40 3.58 -1.65 -14.36
CA ASP A 40 4.63 -1.67 -15.39
C ASP A 40 5.57 -0.47 -15.18
N PRO A 41 6.86 -0.71 -14.84
CA PRO A 41 7.78 0.38 -14.52
C PRO A 41 8.11 1.30 -15.70
N ARG A 42 7.79 0.90 -16.93
CA ARG A 42 7.94 1.79 -18.08
C ARG A 42 6.99 2.98 -18.04
N PHE A 43 5.89 2.87 -17.26
CA PHE A 43 4.89 3.91 -17.13
C PHE A 43 4.76 4.35 -15.68
N TRP A 44 4.31 3.47 -14.80
CA TRP A 44 4.13 3.76 -13.38
C TRP A 44 4.25 2.45 -12.59
N LYS A 45 5.30 2.36 -11.78
CA LYS A 45 5.64 1.10 -11.08
C LYS A 45 4.77 0.78 -9.87
N ARG A 46 3.93 1.73 -9.42
CA ARG A 46 3.05 1.49 -8.29
C ARG A 46 1.69 1.02 -8.77
N HIS A 47 0.86 0.53 -7.84
CA HIS A 47 -0.47 0.00 -8.13
C HIS A 47 -1.55 0.84 -7.48
N ASP A 48 -1.58 0.90 -6.16
CA ASP A 48 -2.63 1.55 -5.38
C ASP A 48 -2.05 1.97 -4.02
N PRO A 49 -1.09 2.93 -4.03
CA PRO A 49 -0.35 3.27 -2.82
C PRO A 49 -1.20 4.02 -1.80
N ILE A 50 -0.90 3.79 -0.52
CA ILE A 50 -1.49 4.54 0.58
C ILE A 50 -0.81 5.90 0.66
N LEU A 51 -1.60 6.95 0.67
CA LEU A 51 -1.13 8.34 0.72
C LEU A 51 -1.18 8.82 2.17
N PHE A 52 -0.06 8.68 2.88
CA PHE A 52 0.02 9.05 4.29
C PHE A 52 1.47 9.38 4.68
N PRO A 53 1.73 10.40 5.49
CA PRO A 53 0.75 11.24 6.17
C PRO A 53 0.18 12.39 5.34
N ASN A 54 0.63 12.56 4.11
CA ASN A 54 0.14 13.63 3.27
C ASN A 54 -0.22 13.14 1.87
N VAL A 55 -1.08 13.89 1.20
CA VAL A 55 -1.44 13.67 -0.20
C VAL A 55 -0.77 14.78 -1.01
N GLY A 56 -0.07 14.39 -2.09
CA GLY A 56 0.66 15.33 -2.91
C GLY A 56 2.02 15.67 -2.33
N LYS A 57 2.58 16.77 -2.80
CA LYS A 57 3.91 17.22 -2.41
C LYS A 57 3.81 18.46 -1.53
N MET A 58 4.48 18.43 -0.38
CA MET A 58 4.55 19.58 0.51
C MET A 58 5.60 20.57 0.02
N TYR A 59 5.39 21.86 0.32
CA TYR A 59 6.35 22.90 -0.01
C TYR A 59 7.72 22.57 0.62
N ARG A 60 8.76 22.56 -0.17
CA ARG A 60 10.11 22.18 0.23
C ARG A 60 10.22 20.77 0.84
N ASN A 61 9.23 19.91 0.61
CA ASN A 61 9.18 18.55 1.18
C ASN A 61 9.25 18.54 2.71
N GLU A 62 8.61 19.50 3.36
CA GLU A 62 8.64 19.58 4.82
C GLU A 62 7.32 20.11 5.39
N PHE A 63 7.05 19.79 6.64
CA PHE A 63 5.91 20.30 7.39
C PHE A 63 6.27 20.45 8.86
N ARG A 64 5.47 21.25 9.58
CA ARG A 64 5.65 21.46 11.02
C ARG A 64 4.48 20.86 11.78
N HIS A 65 4.80 20.25 12.91
CA HIS A 65 3.79 19.70 13.80
C HIS A 65 4.28 19.84 15.24
N GLN A 66 3.48 20.51 16.07
CA GLN A 66 3.80 20.75 17.47
C GLN A 66 5.19 21.33 17.68
N GLY A 67 5.56 22.30 16.83
CA GLY A 67 6.85 22.99 16.91
C GLY A 67 8.02 22.25 16.29
N ASN A 68 7.84 21.02 15.84
CA ASN A 68 8.89 20.23 15.22
C ASN A 68 8.79 20.27 13.69
N LEU A 69 9.94 20.30 13.05
CA LEU A 69 10.04 20.26 11.58
C LEU A 69 10.27 18.82 11.12
N TYR A 70 9.46 18.38 10.19
CA TYR A 70 9.55 17.04 9.60
C TYR A 70 9.78 17.14 8.11
N THR A 71 10.60 16.25 7.58
CA THR A 71 10.76 16.11 6.14
C THR A 71 9.81 15.03 5.62
N THR A 72 9.35 15.20 4.38
CA THR A 72 8.43 14.25 3.75
C THR A 72 8.69 14.21 2.26
N SER A 73 8.14 13.20 1.60
CA SER A 73 8.20 13.06 0.16
C SER A 73 6.80 13.18 -0.44
N GLN A 74 6.70 13.18 -1.76
CA GLN A 74 5.41 13.18 -2.43
C GLN A 74 4.56 12.02 -1.93
N HIS A 75 3.34 12.30 -1.47
CA HIS A 75 2.38 11.35 -0.91
C HIS A 75 2.83 10.68 0.40
N GLY A 76 3.90 11.20 1.06
CA GLY A 76 4.33 10.70 2.35
C GLY A 76 5.13 9.40 2.25
N PHE A 77 5.29 8.73 3.40
CA PHE A 77 6.21 7.60 3.53
C PHE A 77 5.53 6.23 3.68
N ALA A 78 4.23 6.19 3.99
CA ALA A 78 3.58 4.90 4.28
C ALA A 78 3.72 3.90 3.13
N ARG A 79 3.64 4.37 1.90
CA ARG A 79 3.74 3.53 0.71
C ARG A 79 5.08 2.83 0.54
N ASP A 80 6.13 3.31 1.23
CA ASP A 80 7.47 2.76 1.14
C ASP A 80 7.88 1.99 2.39
N ARG A 81 6.99 1.90 3.40
CA ARG A 81 7.26 1.21 4.66
C ARG A 81 6.70 -0.20 4.65
N VAL A 82 7.34 -1.09 5.43
CA VAL A 82 6.84 -2.45 5.60
C VAL A 82 5.78 -2.46 6.69
N PHE A 83 4.59 -2.92 6.34
CA PHE A 83 3.49 -3.08 7.30
C PHE A 83 3.53 -4.49 7.88
N SER A 84 3.07 -4.61 9.12
CA SER A 84 2.89 -5.92 9.76
C SER A 84 1.49 -6.44 9.48
N CYS A 85 1.38 -7.69 9.05
CA CYS A 85 0.09 -8.35 8.91
C CYS A 85 -0.31 -8.89 10.28
N ILE A 86 -1.32 -8.28 10.91
CA ILE A 86 -1.74 -8.63 12.26
C ILE A 86 -2.97 -9.52 12.32
N VAL A 87 -3.74 -9.57 11.22
CA VAL A 87 -4.87 -10.50 11.07
C VAL A 87 -4.83 -11.07 9.67
N ARG A 88 -4.93 -12.39 9.56
CA ARG A 88 -4.96 -13.07 8.27
C ARG A 88 -6.00 -14.17 8.30
N GLU A 89 -7.06 -14.00 7.54
CA GLU A 89 -8.13 -14.98 7.36
C GLU A 89 -8.30 -15.26 5.86
N LYS A 90 -9.19 -16.15 5.49
CA LYS A 90 -9.40 -16.51 4.09
C LYS A 90 -9.76 -15.29 3.22
N ASP A 91 -10.63 -14.44 3.74
CA ASP A 91 -11.18 -13.29 2.99
C ASP A 91 -10.95 -11.95 3.70
N LYS A 92 -10.04 -11.94 4.68
CA LYS A 92 -9.76 -10.72 5.44
C LYS A 92 -8.30 -10.67 5.83
N VAL A 93 -7.71 -9.50 5.68
CA VAL A 93 -6.37 -9.22 6.17
C VAL A 93 -6.36 -7.83 6.79
N VAL A 94 -5.59 -7.66 7.86
CA VAL A 94 -5.37 -6.35 8.48
C VAL A 94 -3.88 -6.12 8.55
N HIS A 95 -3.44 -5.03 7.97
CA HIS A 95 -2.06 -4.56 8.03
C HIS A 95 -1.95 -3.38 8.97
N ARG A 96 -0.83 -3.28 9.66
CA ARG A 96 -0.58 -2.20 10.60
C ARG A 96 0.79 -1.59 10.39
N LEU A 97 0.82 -0.27 10.39
CA LEU A 97 2.05 0.51 10.44
C LEU A 97 2.06 1.25 11.77
N VAL A 98 3.14 1.11 12.52
CA VAL A 98 3.30 1.83 13.78
C VAL A 98 4.29 2.97 13.60
N SER A 99 4.13 3.99 14.43
CA SER A 99 5.03 5.15 14.41
C SER A 99 6.45 4.70 14.73
N ASP A 100 7.40 5.22 13.98
CA ASP A 100 8.81 5.12 14.32
C ASP A 100 9.29 6.51 14.78
N ASP A 101 10.19 6.54 15.69
CA ASP A 101 10.70 7.80 16.25
C ASP A 101 11.77 8.42 15.37
#